data_4cf5b6a56c7c72300bb40c638194ddea
#
_entry.id   4cf5b6a56c7c72300bb40c638194ddea
#
_cell.length_a   1.000
_cell.length_b   1.000
_cell.length_c   1.000
_cell.angle_alpha   90.00
_cell.angle_beta   90.00
_cell.angle_gamma   90.00
#
_symmetry.space_group_name_H-M   'P 1'
#
loop_
_entity.id
_entity.type
_entity.pdbx_description
1 polymer ?
#
loop_
_entity_poly.entity_id
_entity_poly.type
_entity_poly.pdbx_seq_one_letter_code
_entity_poly.pdbx_strand_id
1 'polypeptide(L)'
;PALGEKLGLELNQHGFCSTQPFAPVDSGREGIFVAGAFTGPKDIPESVIQASGSVARAMELLAPAKGELLAKEDYPPETDIAGQEPRVGVFVCHCGTNIASVVSVPEVVDYAKTLPNVAHAENVLYACANDSQEKIKKTIIEKKLNRIIVAACTPRTHEPLFRNTIREAGLNPYLFEMANIR
;
A
#
# COMPACT_ATOMS: atom_id res chain seq x y z
N PRO A 1 2.68 -7.99 -29.58
CA PRO A 1 3.38 -7.25 -30.65
C PRO A 1 3.27 -5.73 -30.46
N ALA A 2 2.04 -5.17 -30.36
CA ALA A 2 1.82 -3.72 -30.36
C ALA A 2 2.62 -2.94 -29.28
N LEU A 3 2.85 -3.50 -28.08
CA LEU A 3 3.66 -2.85 -27.06
C LEU A 3 5.14 -2.84 -27.47
N GLY A 4 5.66 -3.97 -27.98
CA GLY A 4 7.05 -4.07 -28.44
C GLY A 4 7.33 -3.09 -29.56
N GLU A 5 6.44 -2.99 -30.52
CA GLU A 5 6.53 -2.04 -31.65
C GLU A 5 6.55 -0.59 -31.17
N LYS A 6 5.64 -0.22 -30.24
CA LYS A 6 5.61 1.13 -29.64
C LYS A 6 6.88 1.47 -28.86
N LEU A 7 7.49 0.47 -28.23
CA LEU A 7 8.74 0.64 -27.50
C LEU A 7 9.99 0.52 -28.40
N GLY A 8 9.82 0.24 -29.69
CA GLY A 8 10.92 0.04 -30.63
C GLY A 8 11.80 -1.17 -30.29
N LEU A 9 11.19 -2.25 -29.79
CA LEU A 9 11.87 -3.48 -29.45
C LEU A 9 11.90 -4.43 -30.64
N GLU A 10 12.98 -5.20 -30.75
CA GLU A 10 13.07 -6.27 -31.74
C GLU A 10 12.18 -7.44 -31.31
N LEU A 11 11.28 -7.85 -32.19
CA LEU A 11 10.39 -8.99 -31.97
C LEU A 11 10.79 -10.14 -32.89
N ASN A 12 10.72 -11.37 -32.37
CA ASN A 12 10.94 -12.57 -33.17
C ASN A 12 9.72 -12.88 -34.04
N GLN A 13 9.84 -13.90 -34.91
CA GLN A 13 8.78 -14.33 -35.82
C GLN A 13 7.43 -14.69 -35.18
N HIS A 14 7.43 -14.92 -33.86
CA HIS A 14 6.25 -15.24 -33.06
C HIS A 14 5.69 -14.04 -32.30
N GLY A 15 6.30 -12.85 -32.45
CA GLY A 15 5.89 -11.61 -31.80
C GLY A 15 6.33 -11.45 -30.33
N PHE A 16 7.26 -12.28 -29.86
CA PHE A 16 7.92 -12.13 -28.57
C PHE A 16 9.17 -11.26 -28.69
N CYS A 17 9.54 -10.59 -27.60
CA CYS A 17 10.77 -9.80 -27.57
C CYS A 17 11.99 -10.68 -27.77
N SER A 18 12.84 -10.32 -28.73
CA SER A 18 14.14 -10.98 -28.95
C SER A 18 15.08 -10.64 -27.80
N THR A 19 15.71 -11.66 -27.24
CA THR A 19 16.74 -11.55 -26.20
C THR A 19 17.93 -12.43 -26.56
N GLN A 20 19.08 -12.18 -25.95
CA GLN A 20 20.26 -13.00 -26.16
C GLN A 20 20.32 -14.16 -25.14
N PRO A 21 20.86 -15.31 -25.48
CA PRO A 21 20.95 -16.47 -24.58
C PRO A 21 21.64 -16.17 -23.23
N PHE A 22 22.65 -15.33 -23.25
CA PHE A 22 23.41 -14.95 -22.04
C PHE A 22 22.92 -13.63 -21.39
N ALA A 23 21.92 -12.99 -22.00
CA ALA A 23 21.27 -11.79 -21.47
C ALA A 23 19.74 -11.89 -21.67
N PRO A 24 19.10 -12.89 -21.04
CA PRO A 24 17.73 -13.30 -21.34
C PRO A 24 16.67 -12.28 -20.89
N VAL A 25 17.05 -11.24 -20.16
CA VAL A 25 16.17 -10.17 -19.71
C VAL A 25 16.46 -8.80 -20.38
N ASP A 26 17.52 -8.72 -21.16
CA ASP A 26 17.88 -7.49 -21.88
C ASP A 26 17.14 -7.43 -23.22
N SER A 27 16.42 -6.37 -23.50
CA SER A 27 15.60 -6.21 -24.71
C SER A 27 16.38 -5.75 -25.95
N GLY A 28 17.70 -5.55 -25.80
CA GLY A 28 18.51 -4.90 -26.82
C GLY A 28 18.38 -3.38 -26.87
N ARG A 29 17.44 -2.79 -26.14
CA ARG A 29 17.27 -1.35 -25.95
C ARG A 29 17.66 -0.96 -24.54
N GLU A 30 18.59 -0.03 -24.40
CA GLU A 30 19.09 0.42 -23.11
C GLU A 30 17.96 0.96 -22.23
N GLY A 31 17.95 0.58 -20.96
CA GLY A 31 16.95 0.96 -19.96
C GLY A 31 15.64 0.18 -20.02
N ILE A 32 15.47 -0.75 -20.98
CA ILE A 32 14.29 -1.59 -21.08
C ILE A 32 14.67 -3.06 -20.84
N PHE A 33 14.13 -3.62 -19.79
CA PHE A 33 14.30 -5.02 -19.42
C PHE A 33 12.97 -5.75 -19.56
N VAL A 34 13.03 -7.04 -19.91
CA VAL A 34 11.86 -7.85 -20.24
C VAL A 34 11.82 -9.12 -19.42
N ALA A 35 10.62 -9.62 -19.11
CA ALA A 35 10.44 -10.84 -18.33
C ALA A 35 9.12 -11.53 -18.68
N GLY A 36 9.04 -12.82 -18.34
CA GLY A 36 7.84 -13.63 -18.44
C GLY A 36 7.36 -13.83 -19.88
N ALA A 37 6.04 -13.89 -20.05
CA ALA A 37 5.40 -14.21 -21.33
C ALA A 37 5.72 -13.24 -22.48
N PHE A 38 6.31 -12.08 -22.21
CA PHE A 38 6.73 -11.16 -23.25
C PHE A 38 8.00 -11.63 -24.00
N THR A 39 8.78 -12.54 -23.40
CA THR A 39 9.98 -13.15 -24.01
C THR A 39 9.73 -14.54 -24.64
N GLY A 40 8.54 -15.08 -24.43
CA GLY A 40 8.14 -16.41 -24.91
C GLY A 40 7.22 -17.13 -23.92
N PRO A 41 6.74 -18.34 -24.26
CA PRO A 41 6.02 -19.18 -23.32
C PRO A 41 6.90 -19.46 -22.09
N LYS A 42 6.37 -19.21 -20.90
CA LYS A 42 7.05 -19.35 -19.61
C LYS A 42 6.12 -19.97 -18.58
N ASP A 43 6.68 -20.79 -17.70
CA ASP A 43 6.00 -21.20 -16.49
C ASP A 43 6.12 -20.13 -15.39
N ILE A 44 5.48 -20.37 -14.24
CA ILE A 44 5.49 -19.44 -13.12
C ILE A 44 6.90 -19.29 -12.52
N PRO A 45 7.67 -20.37 -12.22
CA PRO A 45 9.03 -20.28 -11.74
C PRO A 45 9.95 -19.49 -12.68
N GLU A 46 9.92 -19.76 -13.97
CA GLU A 46 10.72 -19.05 -14.98
C GLU A 46 10.36 -17.56 -15.01
N SER A 47 9.07 -17.22 -14.94
CA SER A 47 8.62 -15.82 -14.90
C SER A 47 9.13 -15.08 -13.67
N VAL A 48 9.14 -15.72 -12.51
CA VAL A 48 9.67 -15.15 -11.26
C VAL A 48 11.19 -14.95 -11.33
N ILE A 49 11.92 -15.93 -11.88
CA ILE A 49 13.38 -15.83 -12.07
C ILE A 49 13.70 -14.65 -13.01
N GLN A 50 13.03 -14.57 -14.15
CA GLN A 50 13.24 -13.47 -15.10
C GLN A 50 12.86 -12.11 -14.51
N ALA A 51 11.76 -12.02 -13.76
CA ALA A 51 11.38 -10.78 -13.07
C ALA A 51 12.47 -10.33 -12.10
N SER A 52 13.02 -11.25 -11.30
CA SER A 52 14.14 -10.95 -10.39
C SER A 52 15.40 -10.53 -11.15
N GLY A 53 15.71 -11.20 -12.26
CA GLY A 53 16.83 -10.83 -13.14
C GLY A 53 16.66 -9.43 -13.75
N SER A 54 15.45 -9.11 -14.23
CA SER A 54 15.15 -7.77 -14.79
C SER A 54 15.32 -6.67 -13.74
N VAL A 55 14.86 -6.92 -12.51
CA VAL A 55 15.06 -5.97 -11.39
C VAL A 55 16.56 -5.80 -11.09
N ALA A 56 17.33 -6.88 -11.05
CA ALA A 56 18.78 -6.81 -10.81
C ALA A 56 19.49 -5.96 -11.88
N ARG A 57 19.12 -6.12 -13.15
CA ARG A 57 19.69 -5.31 -14.25
C ARG A 57 19.27 -3.84 -14.13
N ALA A 58 18.01 -3.56 -13.79
CA ALA A 58 17.56 -2.20 -13.55
C ALA A 58 18.30 -1.55 -12.37
N MET A 59 18.51 -2.28 -11.27
CA MET A 59 19.27 -1.81 -10.12
C MET A 59 20.74 -1.53 -10.47
N GLU A 60 21.36 -2.35 -11.30
CA GLU A 60 22.73 -2.14 -11.79
C GLU A 60 22.81 -0.83 -12.59
N LEU A 61 21.87 -0.59 -13.51
CA LEU A 61 21.80 0.63 -14.30
C LEU A 61 21.59 1.88 -13.41
N LEU A 62 20.78 1.77 -12.37
CA LEU A 62 20.44 2.89 -11.47
C LEU A 62 21.44 3.05 -10.32
N ALA A 63 22.41 2.13 -10.17
CA ALA A 63 23.34 2.16 -9.05
C ALA A 63 24.14 3.49 -8.91
N PRO A 64 24.56 4.16 -10.00
CA PRO A 64 25.24 5.46 -9.89
C PRO A 64 24.39 6.58 -9.30
N ALA A 65 23.04 6.52 -9.52
CA ALA A 65 22.07 7.50 -9.02
C ALA A 65 21.42 7.07 -7.69
N LYS A 66 21.97 6.06 -7.02
CA LYS A 66 21.44 5.56 -5.76
C LYS A 66 21.41 6.66 -4.70
N GLY A 67 20.20 6.97 -4.23
CA GLY A 67 19.99 7.97 -3.19
C GLY A 67 19.62 9.37 -3.69
N GLU A 68 19.75 9.67 -4.98
CA GLU A 68 19.44 11.00 -5.53
C GLU A 68 17.95 11.34 -5.46
N LEU A 69 17.08 10.33 -5.59
CA LEU A 69 15.62 10.48 -5.55
C LEU A 69 15.00 10.04 -4.22
N LEU A 70 15.81 9.87 -3.17
CA LEU A 70 15.27 9.58 -1.83
C LEU A 70 14.54 10.82 -1.29
N ALA A 71 13.21 10.79 -1.37
CA ALA A 71 12.39 11.70 -0.59
C ALA A 71 12.47 11.26 0.88
N LYS A 72 13.01 12.10 1.75
CA LYS A 72 12.82 11.93 3.19
C LYS A 72 11.38 12.27 3.50
N GLU A 73 10.65 11.30 4.01
CA GLU A 73 9.34 11.58 4.57
C GLU A 73 9.52 12.49 5.79
N ASP A 74 8.96 13.69 5.73
CA ASP A 74 8.96 14.63 6.84
C ASP A 74 7.64 14.45 7.62
N TYR A 75 7.77 14.06 8.87
CA TYR A 75 6.61 13.84 9.73
C TYR A 75 6.47 15.00 10.72
N PRO A 76 5.23 15.39 11.07
CA PRO A 76 5.02 16.34 12.14
C PRO A 76 5.60 15.80 13.46
N PRO A 77 6.00 16.69 14.39
CA PRO A 77 6.46 16.27 15.70
C PRO A 77 5.38 15.46 16.41
N GLU A 78 5.79 14.42 17.13
CA GLU A 78 4.86 13.57 17.88
C GLU A 78 4.15 14.38 18.97
N THR A 79 2.83 14.27 19.02
CA THR A 79 2.01 14.91 20.05
C THR A 79 2.22 14.21 21.39
N ASP A 80 2.61 14.95 22.40
CA ASP A 80 2.67 14.43 23.77
C ASP A 80 1.25 14.21 24.32
N ILE A 81 0.96 12.95 24.64
CA ILE A 81 -0.33 12.52 25.21
C ILE A 81 -0.19 12.04 26.65
N ALA A 82 0.97 12.23 27.28
CA ALA A 82 1.20 11.80 28.64
C ALA A 82 0.19 12.47 29.60
N GLY A 83 -0.45 11.66 30.42
CA GLY A 83 -1.46 12.15 31.37
C GLY A 83 -2.82 12.55 30.77
N GLN A 84 -3.01 12.42 29.46
CA GLN A 84 -4.30 12.66 28.83
C GLN A 84 -5.24 11.47 28.96
N GLU A 85 -6.52 11.75 29.24
CA GLU A 85 -7.56 10.72 29.16
C GLU A 85 -7.65 10.13 27.75
N PRO A 86 -7.90 8.81 27.60
CA PRO A 86 -8.05 8.19 26.30
C PRO A 86 -9.21 8.83 25.50
N ARG A 87 -8.93 9.23 24.27
CA ARG A 87 -9.88 9.72 23.28
C ARG A 87 -9.79 8.86 22.04
N VAL A 88 -10.56 7.79 22.03
CA VAL A 88 -10.47 6.76 20.99
C VAL A 88 -11.27 7.16 19.75
N GLY A 89 -10.63 7.09 18.59
CA GLY A 89 -11.29 7.14 17.28
C GLY A 89 -11.43 5.75 16.69
N VAL A 90 -12.65 5.39 16.28
CA VAL A 90 -12.93 4.10 15.63
C VAL A 90 -13.35 4.32 14.19
N PHE A 91 -12.61 3.77 13.26
CA PHE A 91 -12.90 3.85 11.83
C PHE A 91 -13.26 2.46 11.32
N VAL A 92 -14.52 2.25 10.91
CA VAL A 92 -15.02 0.96 10.47
C VAL A 92 -15.07 0.93 8.95
N CYS A 93 -14.31 0.02 8.35
CA CYS A 93 -14.21 -0.12 6.90
C CYS A 93 -15.45 -0.81 6.33
N HIS A 94 -16.03 -0.22 5.29
CA HIS A 94 -17.18 -0.81 4.61
C HIS A 94 -16.77 -1.92 3.63
N CYS A 95 -15.70 -1.73 2.89
CA CYS A 95 -15.08 -2.65 1.91
C CYS A 95 -16.04 -3.59 1.15
N GLY A 96 -17.12 -3.03 0.62
CA GLY A 96 -18.03 -3.69 -0.33
C GLY A 96 -18.39 -5.14 0.04
N THR A 97 -18.15 -6.08 -0.87
CA THR A 97 -18.46 -7.50 -0.68
C THR A 97 -17.60 -8.22 0.35
N ASN A 98 -16.44 -7.68 0.72
CA ASN A 98 -15.53 -8.34 1.65
C ASN A 98 -15.93 -8.17 3.13
N ILE A 99 -16.57 -7.06 3.49
CA ILE A 99 -16.97 -6.75 4.87
C ILE A 99 -18.48 -6.50 4.92
N ALA A 100 -18.96 -5.50 4.22
CA ALA A 100 -20.35 -5.06 4.33
C ALA A 100 -21.39 -6.07 3.83
N SER A 101 -20.99 -7.10 3.09
CA SER A 101 -21.92 -8.20 2.73
C SER A 101 -22.17 -9.17 3.88
N VAL A 102 -21.33 -9.15 4.92
CA VAL A 102 -21.39 -10.09 6.05
C VAL A 102 -21.62 -9.36 7.38
N VAL A 103 -21.04 -8.18 7.52
CA VAL A 103 -21.07 -7.37 8.74
C VAL A 103 -21.93 -6.12 8.51
N SER A 104 -22.89 -5.88 9.39
CA SER A 104 -23.63 -4.60 9.41
C SER A 104 -22.75 -3.49 9.92
N VAL A 105 -22.02 -2.82 9.01
CA VAL A 105 -21.06 -1.76 9.35
C VAL A 105 -21.72 -0.61 10.14
N PRO A 106 -22.94 -0.15 9.82
CA PRO A 106 -23.62 0.86 10.63
C PRO A 106 -23.84 0.42 12.09
N GLU A 107 -24.26 -0.82 12.32
CA GLU A 107 -24.46 -1.36 13.68
C GLU A 107 -23.14 -1.43 14.46
N VAL A 108 -22.05 -1.82 13.80
CA VAL A 108 -20.70 -1.81 14.43
C VAL A 108 -20.28 -0.40 14.81
N VAL A 109 -20.53 0.59 13.95
CA VAL A 109 -20.26 2.00 14.27
C VAL A 109 -21.08 2.47 15.45
N ASP A 110 -22.37 2.16 15.47
CA ASP A 110 -23.26 2.58 16.56
C ASP A 110 -22.90 1.87 17.88
N TYR A 111 -22.55 0.61 17.83
CA TYR A 111 -21.99 -0.10 18.99
C TYR A 111 -20.71 0.56 19.49
N ALA A 112 -19.77 0.85 18.58
CA ALA A 112 -18.50 1.49 18.96
C ALA A 112 -18.69 2.83 19.69
N LYS A 113 -19.69 3.62 19.29
CA LYS A 113 -20.03 4.88 19.97
C LYS A 113 -20.48 4.71 21.43
N THR A 114 -20.95 3.51 21.81
CA THR A 114 -21.37 3.21 23.19
C THR A 114 -20.24 2.82 24.11
N LEU A 115 -19.05 2.52 23.55
CA LEU A 115 -17.90 2.05 24.32
C LEU A 115 -17.25 3.20 25.11
N PRO A 116 -16.68 2.91 26.30
CA PRO A 116 -16.01 3.92 27.09
C PRO A 116 -14.81 4.51 26.33
N ASN A 117 -14.60 5.79 26.51
CA ASN A 117 -13.50 6.57 25.91
C ASN A 117 -13.56 6.70 24.38
N VAL A 118 -14.55 6.18 23.68
CA VAL A 118 -14.74 6.43 22.27
C VAL A 118 -15.29 7.84 22.06
N ALA A 119 -14.43 8.73 21.57
CA ALA A 119 -14.77 10.12 21.28
C ALA A 119 -15.33 10.29 19.86
N HIS A 120 -15.06 9.35 18.96
CA HIS A 120 -15.53 9.37 17.58
C HIS A 120 -15.60 7.95 17.01
N ALA A 121 -16.66 7.64 16.27
CA ALA A 121 -16.74 6.43 15.47
C ALA A 121 -17.47 6.73 14.15
N GLU A 122 -16.90 6.29 13.05
CA GLU A 122 -17.48 6.50 11.72
C GLU A 122 -17.25 5.33 10.78
N ASN A 123 -18.11 5.23 9.78
CA ASN A 123 -17.97 4.34 8.63
C ASN A 123 -17.07 4.99 7.56
N VAL A 124 -16.11 4.24 7.03
CA VAL A 124 -15.22 4.65 5.94
C VAL A 124 -15.36 3.65 4.80
N LEU A 125 -15.62 4.12 3.59
CA LEU A 125 -15.96 3.24 2.46
C LEU A 125 -14.83 2.24 2.13
N TYR A 126 -13.62 2.74 1.94
CA TYR A 126 -12.39 1.96 1.76
C TYR A 126 -11.30 2.57 2.61
N ALA A 127 -11.14 2.10 3.84
CA ALA A 127 -10.21 2.70 4.79
C ALA A 127 -8.76 2.78 4.27
N CYS A 128 -8.34 1.86 3.39
CA CYS A 128 -7.00 1.83 2.78
C CYS A 128 -6.84 2.76 1.56
N ALA A 129 -7.90 3.42 1.08
CA ALA A 129 -7.81 4.37 -0.03
C ALA A 129 -7.23 5.72 0.42
N ASN A 130 -6.53 6.42 -0.46
CA ASN A 130 -5.84 7.67 -0.13
C ASN A 130 -6.76 8.75 0.41
N ASP A 131 -7.94 8.94 -0.17
CA ASP A 131 -8.95 9.90 0.30
C ASP A 131 -9.44 9.59 1.73
N SER A 132 -9.60 8.29 2.04
CA SER A 132 -9.96 7.84 3.38
C SER A 132 -8.82 8.05 4.38
N GLN A 133 -7.57 7.83 3.98
CA GLN A 133 -6.40 8.11 4.79
C GLN A 133 -6.33 9.60 5.14
N GLU A 134 -6.53 10.48 4.16
CA GLU A 134 -6.59 11.93 4.40
C GLU A 134 -7.73 12.33 5.34
N LYS A 135 -8.90 11.72 5.18
CA LYS A 135 -10.04 11.93 6.07
C LYS A 135 -9.73 11.49 7.51
N ILE A 136 -9.12 10.31 7.68
CA ILE A 136 -8.70 9.79 8.99
C ILE A 136 -7.71 10.76 9.66
N LYS A 137 -6.68 11.22 8.95
CA LYS A 137 -5.72 12.21 9.47
C LYS A 137 -6.40 13.48 9.95
N LYS A 138 -7.27 14.06 9.13
CA LYS A 138 -8.04 15.26 9.48
C LYS A 138 -8.89 15.05 10.72
N THR A 139 -9.60 13.92 10.78
CA THR A 139 -10.47 13.58 11.91
C THR A 139 -9.67 13.42 13.21
N ILE A 140 -8.49 12.80 13.16
CA ILE A 140 -7.59 12.66 14.30
C ILE A 140 -7.25 14.04 14.88
N ILE A 141 -6.85 14.97 14.02
CA ILE A 141 -6.44 16.32 14.41
C ILE A 141 -7.63 17.13 14.93
N GLU A 142 -8.73 17.17 14.19
CA GLU A 142 -9.92 17.97 14.51
C GLU A 142 -10.60 17.52 15.81
N LYS A 143 -10.70 16.20 16.01
CA LYS A 143 -11.32 15.61 17.21
C LYS A 143 -10.34 15.43 18.36
N LYS A 144 -9.07 15.75 18.17
CA LYS A 144 -8.00 15.56 19.16
C LYS A 144 -8.00 14.12 19.68
N LEU A 145 -8.06 13.17 18.76
CA LEU A 145 -8.01 11.74 19.09
C LEU A 145 -6.57 11.36 19.47
N ASN A 146 -6.41 10.50 20.48
CA ASN A 146 -5.10 10.07 20.96
C ASN A 146 -4.94 8.55 21.02
N ARG A 147 -5.95 7.80 20.56
CA ARG A 147 -5.92 6.35 20.33
C ARG A 147 -6.78 6.05 19.11
N ILE A 148 -6.31 5.19 18.21
CA ILE A 148 -7.00 4.91 16.97
C ILE A 148 -7.24 3.41 16.82
N ILE A 149 -8.46 3.06 16.45
CA ILE A 149 -8.84 1.71 16.06
C ILE A 149 -9.37 1.75 14.63
N VAL A 150 -8.82 0.90 13.79
CA VAL A 150 -9.36 0.66 12.45
C VAL A 150 -9.91 -0.76 12.38
N ALA A 151 -11.23 -0.86 12.34
CA ALA A 151 -11.94 -2.14 12.16
C ALA A 151 -12.08 -2.40 10.65
N ALA A 152 -11.26 -3.32 10.11
CA ALA A 152 -11.15 -3.54 8.67
C ALA A 152 -10.72 -4.99 8.36
N CYS A 153 -10.04 -5.21 7.24
CA CYS A 153 -9.44 -6.49 6.87
C CYS A 153 -8.24 -6.84 7.78
N THR A 154 -7.56 -7.94 7.46
CA THR A 154 -6.45 -8.45 8.27
C THR A 154 -5.31 -7.43 8.46
N PRO A 155 -4.76 -7.28 9.68
CA PRO A 155 -3.59 -6.44 9.96
C PRO A 155 -2.38 -6.77 9.07
N ARG A 156 -2.21 -8.04 8.70
CA ARG A 156 -1.07 -8.50 7.89
C ARG A 156 -0.90 -7.75 6.56
N THR A 157 -1.98 -7.15 6.05
CA THR A 157 -1.95 -6.48 4.74
C THR A 157 -1.72 -4.98 4.87
N HIS A 158 -2.41 -4.31 5.81
CA HIS A 158 -2.51 -2.86 5.82
C HIS A 158 -2.09 -2.18 7.13
N GLU A 159 -1.65 -2.92 8.13
CA GLU A 159 -1.18 -2.33 9.39
C GLU A 159 -0.07 -1.28 9.18
N PRO A 160 0.96 -1.52 8.34
CA PRO A 160 1.99 -0.51 8.08
C PRO A 160 1.43 0.78 7.46
N LEU A 161 0.44 0.68 6.57
CA LEU A 161 -0.22 1.82 5.95
C LEU A 161 -0.90 2.70 7.01
N PHE A 162 -1.70 2.11 7.89
CA PHE A 162 -2.40 2.87 8.93
C PHE A 162 -1.44 3.44 9.98
N ARG A 163 -0.39 2.71 10.34
CA ARG A 163 0.66 3.24 11.23
C ARG A 163 1.31 4.49 10.64
N ASN A 164 1.57 4.49 9.33
CA ASN A 164 2.09 5.66 8.64
C ASN A 164 1.10 6.83 8.67
N THR A 165 -0.17 6.58 8.37
CA THR A 165 -1.24 7.59 8.42
C THR A 165 -1.35 8.26 9.79
N ILE A 166 -1.24 7.48 10.86
CA ILE A 166 -1.30 7.98 12.23
C ILE A 166 -0.06 8.81 12.57
N ARG A 167 1.10 8.39 12.11
CA ARG A 167 2.34 9.16 12.22
C ARG A 167 2.27 10.49 11.47
N GLU A 168 1.70 10.49 10.27
CA GLU A 168 1.44 11.71 9.50
C GLU A 168 0.45 12.66 10.19
N ALA A 169 -0.44 12.13 11.04
CA ALA A 169 -1.32 12.92 11.89
C ALA A 169 -0.65 13.43 13.18
N GLY A 170 0.65 13.15 13.39
CA GLY A 170 1.39 13.56 14.56
C GLY A 170 1.17 12.70 15.81
N LEU A 171 0.68 11.47 15.66
CA LEU A 171 0.57 10.53 16.77
C LEU A 171 1.64 9.46 16.69
N ASN A 172 1.98 8.89 17.84
CA ASN A 172 2.82 7.71 17.89
C ASN A 172 2.15 6.55 17.13
N PRO A 173 2.83 5.89 16.17
CA PRO A 173 2.25 4.82 15.37
C PRO A 173 1.85 3.57 16.17
N TYR A 174 2.26 3.47 17.43
CA TYR A 174 1.86 2.39 18.34
C TYR A 174 0.60 2.71 19.17
N LEU A 175 0.03 3.92 19.02
CA LEU A 175 -1.28 4.28 19.59
C LEU A 175 -2.43 3.87 18.66
N PHE A 176 -2.23 2.78 17.96
CA PHE A 176 -3.08 2.24 16.92
C PHE A 176 -3.32 0.75 17.12
N GLU A 177 -4.55 0.34 16.89
CA GLU A 177 -4.95 -1.07 16.86
C GLU A 177 -5.76 -1.34 15.59
N MET A 178 -5.54 -2.48 14.96
CA MET A 178 -6.32 -2.92 13.82
C MET A 178 -7.16 -4.15 14.17
N ALA A 179 -8.48 -3.98 14.22
CA ALA A 179 -9.42 -5.05 14.47
C ALA A 179 -9.82 -5.72 13.15
N ASN A 180 -9.59 -7.03 13.05
CA ASN A 180 -10.02 -7.80 11.89
C ASN A 180 -11.51 -8.13 11.99
N ILE A 181 -12.32 -7.58 11.09
CA ILE A 181 -13.78 -7.81 10.97
C ILE A 181 -14.17 -8.47 9.64
N ARG A 182 -13.20 -8.96 8.89
CA ARG A 182 -13.38 -9.67 7.62
C ARG A 182 -13.47 -11.18 7.80
#